data_ab6dad778bf7393a353670ce371ace38
#
_entry.id   ab6dad778bf7393a353670ce371ace38
#
_cell.length_a   1.000
_cell.length_b   1.000
_cell.length_c   1.000
_cell.angle_alpha   90.00
_cell.angle_beta   90.00
_cell.angle_gamma   90.00
#
_symmetry.space_group_name_H-M   'P 1'
#
loop_
_entity.id
_entity.type
_entity.pdbx_description
1 polymer ?
#
loop_
_entity_poly.entity_id
_entity_poly.type
_entity_poly.pdbx_seq_one_letter_code
_entity_poly.pdbx_strand_id
1 'polypeptide(L)'
;MILKHSIFVLGLLAIPVFLCAGLEVLLQPIRQDRPLKVSRPSVEVSGKPFVHVDRQLAAEDKALQPNLLTIDKLLPELVSSVKRNLQIDGDLRLTPRETWTPFYNQSKLWKVEMVETIPADLAAVSIIQFKVYTGSKLLGVWKQSFHCQLFKDVLVSEKSFEKGRFVDETEFEGRTMDVLQMRQRPVLVGDELNRQQLRQPIRPGTTLLWRHISAI
;
A
#
# COMPACT_ATOMS: atom_id res chain seq x y z
N MET A 1 23.70 -20.38 -56.94
CA MET A 1 24.21 -21.71 -56.54
C MET A 1 25.07 -21.51 -55.30
N ILE A 2 24.56 -21.76 -54.11
CA ILE A 2 25.22 -22.20 -52.86
C ILE A 2 24.11 -22.31 -51.81
N LEU A 3 23.74 -23.53 -51.52
CA LEU A 3 22.85 -23.97 -50.44
C LEU A 3 23.60 -23.79 -49.09
N LYS A 4 22.97 -23.15 -48.08
CA LYS A 4 23.42 -23.26 -46.69
C LYS A 4 22.31 -23.86 -45.83
N HIS A 5 22.67 -25.06 -45.32
CA HIS A 5 21.86 -25.88 -44.42
C HIS A 5 21.65 -25.19 -43.07
N SER A 6 20.39 -25.12 -42.65
CA SER A 6 20.03 -24.82 -41.25
C SER A 6 20.00 -26.11 -40.45
N ILE A 7 20.87 -26.20 -39.48
CA ILE A 7 20.89 -27.28 -38.47
C ILE A 7 19.90 -26.90 -37.36
N PHE A 8 18.82 -27.67 -37.27
CA PHE A 8 17.90 -27.64 -36.13
C PHE A 8 18.50 -28.43 -34.99
N VAL A 9 18.90 -27.74 -33.91
CA VAL A 9 19.29 -28.38 -32.65
C VAL A 9 18.02 -28.48 -31.77
N LEU A 10 17.52 -29.71 -31.68
CA LEU A 10 16.44 -30.07 -30.75
C LEU A 10 17.04 -30.17 -29.33
N GLY A 11 16.87 -29.17 -28.52
CA GLY A 11 17.20 -29.17 -27.09
C GLY A 11 16.12 -29.89 -26.29
N LEU A 12 16.39 -31.10 -25.87
CA LEU A 12 15.55 -31.90 -24.96
C LEU A 12 15.66 -31.30 -23.56
N LEU A 13 14.64 -30.61 -23.11
CA LEU A 13 14.51 -30.10 -21.72
C LEU A 13 14.00 -31.23 -20.83
N ALA A 14 14.89 -31.83 -20.07
CA ALA A 14 14.56 -32.74 -18.98
C ALA A 14 13.96 -31.95 -17.82
N ILE A 15 12.70 -32.22 -17.53
CA ILE A 15 11.97 -31.70 -16.35
C ILE A 15 12.34 -32.57 -15.16
N PRO A 16 12.95 -32.06 -14.08
CA PRO A 16 13.08 -32.82 -12.85
C PRO A 16 11.74 -32.93 -12.15
N VAL A 17 11.20 -34.12 -12.08
CA VAL A 17 10.09 -34.48 -11.20
C VAL A 17 10.59 -34.41 -9.77
N PHE A 18 10.26 -33.35 -9.04
CA PHE A 18 10.45 -33.31 -7.60
C PHE A 18 9.33 -34.14 -6.95
N LEU A 19 9.74 -35.27 -6.38
CA LEU A 19 8.96 -36.12 -5.49
C LEU A 19 8.53 -35.27 -4.27
N CYS A 20 7.24 -34.97 -4.15
CA CYS A 20 6.65 -34.57 -2.88
C CYS A 20 6.55 -35.78 -1.96
N ALA A 21 7.57 -35.99 -1.12
CA ALA A 21 7.52 -36.93 -0.01
C ALA A 21 7.15 -36.20 1.27
N GLY A 22 5.97 -36.52 1.81
CA GLY A 22 5.71 -36.65 3.24
C GLY A 22 5.95 -35.45 4.15
N LEU A 23 4.90 -34.64 4.40
CA LEU A 23 4.74 -33.85 5.60
C LEU A 23 3.37 -34.13 6.23
N GLU A 24 3.14 -35.42 6.54
CA GLU A 24 2.14 -35.86 7.49
C GLU A 24 2.83 -36.12 8.84
N VAL A 25 3.20 -35.08 9.57
CA VAL A 25 3.61 -35.25 10.97
C VAL A 25 3.15 -34.01 11.74
N LEU A 26 2.41 -34.29 12.81
CA LEU A 26 2.10 -33.43 13.95
C LEU A 26 0.84 -32.54 13.88
N LEU A 27 -0.32 -33.20 13.78
CA LEU A 27 -1.49 -32.77 14.52
C LEU A 27 -1.78 -33.79 15.62
N GLN A 28 -1.08 -33.71 16.73
CA GLN A 28 -1.48 -34.37 17.98
C GLN A 28 -2.48 -33.47 18.70
N PRO A 29 -3.68 -33.98 19.03
CA PRO A 29 -4.64 -33.21 19.82
C PRO A 29 -4.09 -33.05 21.23
N ILE A 30 -3.98 -31.82 21.70
CA ILE A 30 -3.68 -31.47 23.09
C ILE A 30 -4.82 -32.00 23.95
N ARG A 31 -4.58 -33.10 24.68
CA ARG A 31 -5.49 -33.56 25.74
C ARG A 31 -5.53 -32.51 26.85
N GLN A 32 -6.61 -31.77 26.92
CA GLN A 32 -7.02 -31.01 28.07
C GLN A 32 -7.66 -31.94 29.08
N ASP A 33 -6.88 -32.52 29.99
CA ASP A 33 -7.41 -33.20 31.17
C ASP A 33 -6.55 -32.87 32.37
N ARG A 34 -6.84 -31.74 33.00
CA ARG A 34 -6.60 -31.54 34.44
C ARG A 34 -7.50 -30.42 34.96
N PRO A 35 -8.51 -30.73 35.80
CA PRO A 35 -9.22 -29.70 36.53
C PRO A 35 -8.32 -29.15 37.63
N LEU A 36 -7.97 -27.86 37.51
CA LEU A 36 -7.26 -27.12 38.56
C LEU A 36 -8.20 -26.99 39.78
N LYS A 37 -7.89 -27.72 40.83
CA LYS A 37 -8.49 -27.53 42.18
C LYS A 37 -8.11 -26.12 42.65
N VAL A 38 -9.03 -25.19 42.57
CA VAL A 38 -8.91 -23.87 43.19
C VAL A 38 -9.23 -24.04 44.68
N SER A 39 -8.20 -24.15 45.51
CA SER A 39 -8.33 -24.01 46.97
C SER A 39 -8.53 -22.53 47.29
N ARG A 40 -9.74 -22.16 47.72
CA ARG A 40 -10.00 -20.82 48.29
C ARG A 40 -9.36 -20.74 49.65
N PRO A 41 -8.44 -19.79 49.93
CA PRO A 41 -8.08 -19.48 51.29
C PRO A 41 -9.20 -18.67 51.94
N SER A 42 -9.72 -19.19 53.04
CA SER A 42 -10.63 -18.46 53.92
C SER A 42 -9.76 -17.37 54.62
N VAL A 43 -10.00 -16.12 54.27
CA VAL A 43 -9.40 -14.99 54.99
C VAL A 43 -10.38 -14.55 56.07
N GLU A 44 -10.02 -14.80 57.32
CA GLU A 44 -10.65 -14.21 58.51
C GLU A 44 -10.49 -12.69 58.45
N VAL A 45 -11.61 -12.02 58.44
CA VAL A 45 -11.67 -10.55 58.51
C VAL A 45 -11.50 -10.13 59.98
N SER A 46 -10.27 -9.81 60.39
CA SER A 46 -9.99 -9.11 61.64
C SER A 46 -10.14 -7.60 61.38
N GLY A 47 -11.18 -7.03 62.01
CA GLY A 47 -11.49 -5.61 61.88
C GLY A 47 -10.44 -4.72 62.55
N LYS A 48 -9.80 -3.88 61.71
CA LYS A 48 -9.12 -2.66 62.13
C LYS A 48 -9.59 -1.50 61.27
N PRO A 49 -9.76 -0.28 61.84
CA PRO A 49 -10.37 0.82 61.13
C PRO A 49 -9.52 1.29 59.96
N PHE A 50 -10.20 1.48 58.84
CA PHE A 50 -9.64 2.06 57.61
C PHE A 50 -9.10 3.46 57.92
N VAL A 51 -7.81 3.62 57.81
CA VAL A 51 -7.16 4.91 57.65
C VAL A 51 -7.33 5.33 56.23
N HIS A 52 -7.97 6.48 56.04
CA HIS A 52 -8.07 7.17 54.76
C HIS A 52 -6.68 7.52 54.22
N VAL A 53 -6.12 6.62 53.38
CA VAL A 53 -4.97 6.96 52.57
C VAL A 53 -5.48 7.09 51.15
N ASP A 54 -5.75 8.35 50.94
CA ASP A 54 -6.02 8.68 49.82
C ASP A 54 -6.05 9.67 48.98
N ARG A 55 -6.28 9.92 47.98
CA ARG A 55 -6.38 10.98 46.95
C ARG A 55 -5.09 11.36 46.22
N GLN A 56 -3.95 10.81 46.51
CA GLN A 56 -2.75 11.10 45.70
C GLN A 56 -2.42 10.05 44.63
N LEU A 57 -2.96 8.82 44.71
CA LEU A 57 -2.73 7.78 43.71
C LEU A 57 -3.57 7.92 42.42
N ALA A 58 -4.60 8.76 42.44
CA ALA A 58 -5.46 8.95 41.27
C ALA A 58 -4.93 9.96 40.24
N ALA A 59 -3.83 10.66 40.53
CA ALA A 59 -3.26 11.66 39.64
C ALA A 59 -2.10 11.13 38.76
N GLU A 60 -1.48 10.03 39.12
CA GLU A 60 -0.37 9.45 38.36
C GLU A 60 -0.82 8.45 37.27
N ASP A 61 -2.01 7.88 37.40
CA ASP A 61 -2.54 6.93 36.40
C ASP A 61 -3.03 7.61 35.08
N LYS A 62 -3.04 8.95 35.03
CA LYS A 62 -3.40 9.70 33.83
C LYS A 62 -2.27 9.85 32.84
N ALA A 63 -1.05 9.40 33.18
CA ALA A 63 0.16 9.64 32.39
C ALA A 63 0.52 8.54 31.36
N LEU A 64 -0.13 7.39 31.41
CA LEU A 64 0.20 6.23 30.58
C LEU A 64 -1.05 5.63 29.90
N GLN A 65 -1.90 6.45 29.29
CA GLN A 65 -2.82 5.85 28.32
C GLN A 65 -1.99 5.39 27.13
N PRO A 66 -1.89 4.07 26.91
CA PRO A 66 -1.13 3.54 25.79
C PRO A 66 -1.72 4.12 24.52
N ASN A 67 -0.89 4.76 23.69
CA ASN A 67 -1.32 5.35 22.44
C ASN A 67 -1.71 4.22 21.48
N LEU A 68 -3.02 4.05 21.26
CA LEU A 68 -3.54 3.08 20.31
C LEU A 68 -3.19 3.54 18.90
N LEU A 69 -2.39 2.75 18.18
CA LEU A 69 -2.07 2.96 16.78
C LEU A 69 -3.12 2.28 15.91
N THR A 70 -4.03 3.09 15.40
CA THR A 70 -5.04 2.71 14.42
C THR A 70 -4.51 2.91 13.00
N ILE A 71 -5.12 2.28 12.02
CA ILE A 71 -4.73 2.46 10.62
C ILE A 71 -4.85 3.92 10.18
N ASP A 72 -5.87 4.64 10.63
CA ASP A 72 -6.09 6.04 10.28
C ASP A 72 -4.95 6.96 10.73
N LYS A 73 -4.32 6.64 11.85
CA LYS A 73 -3.12 7.36 12.32
C LYS A 73 -1.89 7.03 11.49
N LEU A 74 -1.78 5.79 10.99
CA LEU A 74 -0.63 5.33 10.20
C LEU A 74 -0.71 5.78 8.74
N LEU A 75 -1.92 5.92 8.18
CA LEU A 75 -2.14 6.23 6.77
C LEU A 75 -1.40 7.48 6.27
N PRO A 76 -1.42 8.65 6.93
CA PRO A 76 -0.73 9.83 6.44
C PRO A 76 0.78 9.63 6.28
N GLU A 77 1.40 8.97 7.26
CA GLU A 77 2.83 8.64 7.22
C GLU A 77 3.14 7.57 6.16
N LEU A 78 2.27 6.57 6.02
CA LEU A 78 2.41 5.55 4.99
C LEU A 78 2.30 6.16 3.59
N VAL A 79 1.31 7.02 3.34
CA VAL A 79 1.16 7.76 2.08
C VAL A 79 2.43 8.57 1.78
N SER A 80 2.95 9.31 2.77
CA SER A 80 4.18 10.09 2.63
C SER A 80 5.39 9.21 2.32
N SER A 81 5.48 8.02 2.96
CA SER A 81 6.54 7.06 2.71
C SER A 81 6.45 6.44 1.31
N VAL A 82 5.24 6.06 0.86
CA VAL A 82 4.99 5.52 -0.48
C VAL A 82 5.34 6.55 -1.55
N LYS A 83 4.84 7.79 -1.42
CA LYS A 83 5.14 8.87 -2.38
C LYS A 83 6.63 9.12 -2.52
N ARG A 84 7.37 9.14 -1.41
CA ARG A 84 8.81 9.35 -1.39
C ARG A 84 9.57 8.19 -2.06
N ASN A 85 9.22 6.95 -1.74
CA ASN A 85 9.93 5.79 -2.25
C ASN A 85 9.67 5.54 -3.74
N LEU A 86 8.44 5.79 -4.20
CA LEU A 86 8.06 5.60 -5.60
C LEU A 86 8.16 6.89 -6.43
N GLN A 87 8.63 8.00 -5.81
CA GLN A 87 8.75 9.32 -6.45
C GLN A 87 7.43 9.76 -7.12
N ILE A 88 6.31 9.55 -6.41
CA ILE A 88 4.97 9.84 -6.93
C ILE A 88 4.58 11.28 -6.59
N ASP A 89 4.26 12.05 -7.64
CA ASP A 89 3.57 13.33 -7.52
C ASP A 89 2.05 13.15 -7.65
N GLY A 90 1.28 14.08 -7.06
CA GLY A 90 -0.17 14.05 -7.06
C GLY A 90 -0.77 13.71 -5.69
N ASP A 91 -2.09 13.65 -5.63
CA ASP A 91 -2.85 13.30 -4.42
C ASP A 91 -3.06 11.77 -4.37
N LEU A 92 -2.24 11.09 -3.56
CA LEU A 92 -2.34 9.65 -3.33
C LEU A 92 -3.24 9.37 -2.14
N ARG A 93 -4.26 8.53 -2.35
CA ARG A 93 -5.18 8.04 -1.32
C ARG A 93 -5.07 6.52 -1.20
N LEU A 94 -4.91 6.05 0.03
CA LEU A 94 -4.83 4.63 0.36
C LEU A 94 -6.02 4.26 1.24
N THR A 95 -6.81 3.28 0.81
CA THR A 95 -7.92 2.73 1.60
C THR A 95 -7.62 1.26 1.90
N PRO A 96 -7.47 0.87 3.17
CA PRO A 96 -7.21 -0.53 3.52
C PRO A 96 -8.38 -1.42 3.09
N ARG A 97 -8.08 -2.57 2.51
CA ARG A 97 -9.07 -3.56 2.08
C ARG A 97 -9.36 -4.61 3.16
N GLU A 98 -8.47 -4.74 4.09
CA GLU A 98 -8.56 -5.72 5.17
C GLU A 98 -8.65 -5.01 6.52
N THR A 99 -9.23 -5.69 7.49
CA THR A 99 -9.35 -5.15 8.85
C THR A 99 -7.97 -5.02 9.48
N TRP A 100 -7.66 -3.82 9.96
CA TRP A 100 -6.46 -3.56 10.73
C TRP A 100 -6.69 -3.93 12.19
N THR A 101 -5.75 -4.68 12.77
CA THR A 101 -5.74 -4.92 14.22
C THR A 101 -4.94 -3.82 14.90
N PRO A 102 -5.58 -2.90 15.64
CA PRO A 102 -4.87 -1.85 16.35
C PRO A 102 -3.93 -2.44 17.40
N PHE A 103 -2.80 -1.79 17.62
CA PHE A 103 -1.86 -2.17 18.68
C PHE A 103 -1.47 -0.97 19.54
N TYR A 104 -1.05 -1.26 20.77
CA TYR A 104 -0.66 -0.24 21.73
C TYR A 104 0.81 0.14 21.57
N ASN A 105 1.07 1.44 21.55
CA ASN A 105 2.43 1.98 21.58
C ASN A 105 2.59 2.88 22.81
N GLN A 106 3.64 2.67 23.58
CA GLN A 106 3.94 3.47 24.76
C GLN A 106 4.45 4.88 24.42
N SER A 107 5.02 5.06 23.26
CA SER A 107 5.57 6.33 22.79
C SER A 107 4.60 7.08 21.89
N LYS A 108 4.59 8.41 22.01
CA LYS A 108 3.88 9.28 21.07
C LYS A 108 4.62 9.45 19.73
N LEU A 109 5.92 9.13 19.70
CA LEU A 109 6.75 9.23 18.51
C LEU A 109 6.82 7.89 17.80
N TRP A 110 6.34 7.84 16.58
CA TRP A 110 6.41 6.67 15.72
C TRP A 110 6.66 7.10 14.27
N LYS A 111 7.17 6.19 13.47
CA LYS A 111 7.51 6.41 12.06
C LYS A 111 7.11 5.17 11.26
N VAL A 112 6.65 5.40 10.04
CA VAL A 112 6.36 4.35 9.06
C VAL A 112 7.38 4.43 7.92
N GLU A 113 7.91 3.28 7.52
CA GLU A 113 8.76 3.15 6.34
C GLU A 113 8.20 2.07 5.42
N MET A 114 7.93 2.45 4.18
CA MET A 114 7.58 1.49 3.13
C MET A 114 8.81 0.63 2.80
N VAL A 115 8.59 -0.67 2.65
CA VAL A 115 9.61 -1.64 2.23
C VAL A 115 9.47 -1.94 0.74
N GLU A 116 8.27 -2.37 0.34
CA GLU A 116 7.95 -2.74 -1.05
C GLU A 116 6.46 -2.59 -1.36
N THR A 117 6.14 -2.56 -2.65
CA THR A 117 4.78 -2.69 -3.16
C THR A 117 4.68 -3.89 -4.10
N ILE A 118 3.52 -4.50 -4.16
CA ILE A 118 3.21 -5.58 -5.10
C ILE A 118 1.89 -5.21 -5.81
N PRO A 119 1.89 -4.93 -7.11
CA PRO A 119 3.04 -4.92 -8.02
C PRO A 119 4.07 -3.82 -7.69
N ALA A 120 5.28 -3.89 -8.25
CA ALA A 120 6.36 -2.93 -7.99
C ALA A 120 5.94 -1.49 -8.30
N ASP A 121 5.19 -1.29 -9.38
CA ASP A 121 4.51 -0.03 -9.67
C ASP A 121 3.15 -0.01 -8.96
N LEU A 122 2.78 1.16 -8.45
CA LEU A 122 1.50 1.33 -7.78
C LEU A 122 0.34 1.11 -8.75
N ALA A 123 -0.56 0.21 -8.39
CA ALA A 123 -1.79 -0.10 -9.13
C ALA A 123 -3.03 0.27 -8.31
N ALA A 124 -4.22 0.25 -8.94
CA ALA A 124 -5.50 0.52 -8.25
C ALA A 124 -5.74 -0.42 -7.04
N VAL A 125 -5.13 -1.60 -7.05
CA VAL A 125 -5.03 -2.49 -5.89
C VAL A 125 -3.58 -2.90 -5.74
N SER A 126 -2.99 -2.57 -4.59
CA SER A 126 -1.60 -2.91 -4.28
C SER A 126 -1.48 -3.46 -2.87
N ILE A 127 -0.57 -4.40 -2.70
CA ILE A 127 -0.13 -4.85 -1.39
C ILE A 127 1.10 -4.02 -1.02
N ILE A 128 1.06 -3.37 0.13
CA ILE A 128 2.16 -2.54 0.62
C ILE A 128 2.74 -3.21 1.86
N GLN A 129 4.04 -3.48 1.82
CA GLN A 129 4.78 -3.92 2.98
C GLN A 129 5.48 -2.72 3.62
N PHE A 130 5.30 -2.56 4.92
CA PHE A 130 5.86 -1.43 5.66
C PHE A 130 6.29 -1.82 7.07
N LYS A 131 7.22 -1.05 7.61
CA LYS A 131 7.76 -1.15 8.96
C LYS A 131 7.25 0.00 9.79
N VAL A 132 6.96 -0.26 11.07
CA VAL A 132 6.62 0.77 12.05
C VAL A 132 7.68 0.79 13.12
N TYR A 133 8.19 1.98 13.43
CA TYR A 133 9.22 2.22 14.44
C TYR A 133 8.70 3.14 15.53
N THR A 134 9.23 2.96 16.75
CA THR A 134 9.16 3.93 17.84
C THR A 134 10.58 4.38 18.17
N GLY A 135 10.89 5.63 17.84
CA GLY A 135 12.28 6.09 17.85
C GLY A 135 13.13 5.21 16.91
N SER A 136 14.15 4.54 17.47
CA SER A 136 15.00 3.59 16.73
C SER A 136 14.53 2.13 16.81
N LYS A 137 13.53 1.82 17.66
CA LYS A 137 13.05 0.45 17.89
C LYS A 137 12.00 0.05 16.84
N LEU A 138 12.24 -1.04 16.13
CA LEU A 138 11.26 -1.67 15.26
C LEU A 138 10.14 -2.30 16.10
N LEU A 139 8.89 -1.88 15.84
CA LEU A 139 7.69 -2.47 16.45
C LEU A 139 7.22 -3.70 15.68
N GLY A 140 7.33 -3.67 14.36
CA GLY A 140 6.93 -4.78 13.52
C GLY A 140 7.00 -4.46 12.02
N VAL A 141 6.69 -5.49 11.23
CA VAL A 141 6.57 -5.42 9.77
C VAL A 141 5.17 -5.89 9.41
N TRP A 142 4.47 -5.12 8.61
CA TRP A 142 3.11 -5.42 8.16
C TRP A 142 3.06 -5.52 6.65
N LYS A 143 2.17 -6.37 6.17
CA LYS A 143 1.85 -6.52 4.75
C LYS A 143 0.35 -6.40 4.62
N GLN A 144 -0.11 -5.33 3.96
CA GLN A 144 -1.51 -4.96 3.91
C GLN A 144 -1.94 -4.65 2.48
N SER A 145 -3.14 -5.09 2.11
CA SER A 145 -3.75 -4.77 0.82
C SER A 145 -4.50 -3.44 0.89
N PHE A 146 -4.27 -2.58 -0.11
CA PHE A 146 -4.91 -1.27 -0.23
C PHE A 146 -5.62 -1.13 -1.57
N HIS A 147 -6.74 -0.43 -1.56
CA HIS A 147 -7.26 0.25 -2.73
C HIS A 147 -6.55 1.60 -2.83
N CYS A 148 -5.87 1.81 -3.97
CA CYS A 148 -5.07 2.99 -4.22
C CYS A 148 -5.74 3.87 -5.27
N GLN A 149 -5.77 5.18 -5.03
CA GLN A 149 -6.21 6.19 -5.97
C GLN A 149 -5.12 7.25 -6.07
N LEU A 150 -4.79 7.65 -7.29
CA LEU A 150 -3.79 8.69 -7.53
C LEU A 150 -4.40 9.76 -8.42
N PHE A 151 -4.73 10.88 -7.83
CA PHE A 151 -5.31 12.01 -8.56
C PHE A 151 -4.20 12.90 -9.11
N LYS A 152 -4.27 13.14 -10.43
CA LYS A 152 -3.40 14.06 -11.16
C LYS A 152 -4.20 14.87 -12.14
N ASP A 153 -3.68 16.04 -12.52
CA ASP A 153 -4.29 16.85 -13.55
C ASP A 153 -3.89 16.33 -14.94
N VAL A 154 -4.87 15.89 -15.69
CA VAL A 154 -4.72 15.34 -17.04
C VAL A 154 -5.30 16.31 -18.07
N LEU A 155 -4.76 16.29 -19.29
CA LEU A 155 -5.25 17.12 -20.38
C LEU A 155 -6.50 16.52 -21.00
N VAL A 156 -7.58 17.31 -21.04
CA VAL A 156 -8.86 16.94 -21.64
C VAL A 156 -9.20 17.92 -22.75
N SER A 157 -9.61 17.42 -23.89
CA SER A 157 -9.98 18.25 -25.05
C SER A 157 -11.32 18.94 -24.82
N GLU A 158 -11.40 20.24 -25.01
CA GLU A 158 -12.66 21.00 -25.01
C GLU A 158 -13.31 21.05 -26.40
N LYS A 159 -12.53 20.86 -27.45
CA LYS A 159 -12.98 20.95 -28.87
C LYS A 159 -12.47 19.77 -29.67
N SER A 160 -12.93 19.65 -30.91
CA SER A 160 -12.44 18.65 -31.85
C SER A 160 -11.08 19.06 -32.40
N PHE A 161 -10.17 18.10 -32.52
CA PHE A 161 -8.87 18.26 -33.15
C PHE A 161 -8.69 17.23 -34.26
N GLU A 162 -8.09 17.66 -35.35
CA GLU A 162 -7.79 16.79 -36.49
C GLU A 162 -6.45 16.05 -36.29
N LYS A 163 -6.32 14.92 -37.00
CA LYS A 163 -5.04 14.20 -37.08
C LYS A 163 -3.97 15.09 -37.72
N GLY A 164 -2.72 14.97 -37.26
CA GLY A 164 -1.56 15.71 -37.76
C GLY A 164 -1.38 17.10 -37.15
N ARG A 165 -2.33 17.57 -36.36
CA ARG A 165 -2.22 18.84 -35.67
C ARG A 165 -1.15 18.75 -34.55
N PHE A 166 -0.36 19.79 -34.40
CA PHE A 166 0.54 19.92 -33.23
C PHE A 166 -0.25 20.05 -31.95
N VAL A 167 0.25 19.43 -30.91
CA VAL A 167 -0.34 19.50 -29.57
C VAL A 167 0.15 20.75 -28.87
N ASP A 168 -0.79 21.63 -28.53
CA ASP A 168 -0.55 22.81 -27.70
C ASP A 168 -1.33 22.63 -26.41
N GLU A 169 -0.61 22.56 -25.27
CA GLU A 169 -1.22 22.33 -23.96
C GLU A 169 -2.30 23.37 -23.63
N THR A 170 -2.13 24.62 -24.08
CA THR A 170 -3.06 25.71 -23.80
C THR A 170 -4.46 25.52 -24.43
N GLU A 171 -4.59 24.59 -25.35
CA GLU A 171 -5.86 24.26 -26.01
C GLU A 171 -6.63 23.12 -25.30
N PHE A 172 -6.08 22.60 -24.22
CA PHE A 172 -6.68 21.54 -23.42
C PHE A 172 -6.99 22.06 -22.02
N GLU A 173 -8.05 21.51 -21.42
CA GLU A 173 -8.40 21.76 -20.03
C GLU A 173 -7.68 20.77 -19.11
N GLY A 174 -7.09 21.26 -18.03
CA GLY A 174 -6.58 20.41 -16.95
C GLY A 174 -7.74 19.90 -16.07
N ARG A 175 -7.92 18.59 -15.99
CA ARG A 175 -8.92 17.97 -15.10
C ARG A 175 -8.27 16.97 -14.17
N THR A 176 -8.59 17.08 -12.87
CA THR A 176 -8.11 16.15 -11.86
C THR A 176 -8.81 14.79 -12.01
N MET A 177 -8.06 13.73 -12.30
CA MET A 177 -8.58 12.40 -12.51
C MET A 177 -7.72 11.33 -11.81
N ASP A 178 -8.35 10.22 -11.40
CA ASP A 178 -7.63 9.07 -10.84
C ASP A 178 -6.91 8.29 -11.96
N VAL A 179 -5.60 8.51 -12.07
CA VAL A 179 -4.78 7.92 -13.14
C VAL A 179 -4.56 6.41 -12.99
N LEU A 180 -4.74 5.85 -11.77
CA LEU A 180 -4.63 4.40 -11.55
C LEU A 180 -5.83 3.62 -12.09
N GLN A 181 -6.97 4.28 -12.32
CA GLN A 181 -8.15 3.69 -12.95
C GLN A 181 -8.06 3.71 -14.49
N MET A 182 -7.11 4.45 -15.03
CA MET A 182 -6.95 4.56 -16.47
C MET A 182 -6.20 3.34 -17.03
N ARG A 183 -6.77 2.71 -18.06
CA ARG A 183 -6.11 1.57 -18.74
C ARG A 183 -4.84 1.97 -19.50
N GLN A 184 -4.68 3.25 -19.75
CA GLN A 184 -3.60 3.79 -20.58
C GLN A 184 -3.09 5.08 -19.97
N ARG A 185 -1.80 5.34 -20.18
CA ARG A 185 -1.10 6.50 -19.65
C ARG A 185 -1.67 7.80 -20.22
N PRO A 186 -2.28 8.67 -19.39
CA PRO A 186 -2.71 9.99 -19.80
C PRO A 186 -1.52 10.93 -19.98
N VAL A 187 -1.72 11.99 -20.73
CA VAL A 187 -0.84 13.15 -20.78
C VAL A 187 -1.24 14.05 -19.61
N LEU A 188 -0.25 14.41 -18.78
CA LEU A 188 -0.45 15.25 -17.62
C LEU A 188 -0.25 16.72 -17.98
N VAL A 189 -0.86 17.61 -17.20
CA VAL A 189 -0.53 19.04 -17.24
C VAL A 189 0.95 19.20 -16.88
N GLY A 190 1.69 19.96 -17.71
CA GLY A 190 3.13 20.17 -17.56
C GLY A 190 4.03 19.09 -18.18
N ASP A 191 3.48 18.07 -18.83
CA ASP A 191 4.28 17.14 -19.62
C ASP A 191 4.90 17.86 -20.83
N GLU A 192 6.14 17.52 -21.20
CA GLU A 192 6.81 18.11 -22.36
C GLU A 192 6.16 17.62 -23.66
N LEU A 193 5.37 18.47 -24.31
CA LEU A 193 4.66 18.19 -25.56
C LEU A 193 5.34 18.79 -26.81
N ASN A 194 6.55 19.27 -26.66
CA ASN A 194 7.32 19.89 -27.75
C ASN A 194 7.47 18.90 -28.92
N ARG A 195 7.11 19.37 -30.13
CA ARG A 195 7.16 18.58 -31.38
C ARG A 195 6.29 17.32 -31.37
N GLN A 196 5.21 17.30 -30.59
CA GLN A 196 4.23 16.23 -30.63
C GLN A 196 3.07 16.60 -31.56
N GLN A 197 2.60 15.63 -32.34
CA GLN A 197 1.42 15.78 -33.19
C GLN A 197 0.39 14.68 -32.91
N LEU A 198 -0.89 14.98 -33.19
CA LEU A 198 -1.97 14.03 -33.04
C LEU A 198 -1.90 12.95 -34.11
N ARG A 199 -1.87 11.68 -33.71
CA ARG A 199 -1.92 10.50 -34.60
C ARG A 199 -3.33 10.20 -35.13
N GLN A 200 -4.33 10.67 -34.42
CA GLN A 200 -5.75 10.44 -34.68
C GLN A 200 -6.57 11.66 -34.29
N PRO A 201 -7.78 11.84 -34.83
CA PRO A 201 -8.66 12.92 -34.40
C PRO A 201 -9.10 12.73 -32.95
N ILE A 202 -9.22 13.83 -32.21
CA ILE A 202 -9.68 13.88 -30.82
C ILE A 202 -11.03 14.59 -30.78
N ARG A 203 -11.98 14.04 -30.03
CA ARG A 203 -13.30 14.64 -29.82
C ARG A 203 -13.32 15.45 -28.49
N PRO A 204 -14.26 16.42 -28.37
CA PRO A 204 -14.46 17.11 -27.09
C PRO A 204 -14.73 16.13 -25.94
N GLY A 205 -14.21 16.44 -24.75
CA GLY A 205 -14.33 15.60 -23.56
C GLY A 205 -13.39 14.38 -23.54
N THR A 206 -12.54 14.20 -24.55
CA THR A 206 -11.60 13.08 -24.60
C THR A 206 -10.32 13.42 -23.82
N THR A 207 -9.94 12.56 -22.88
CA THR A 207 -8.63 12.66 -22.22
C THR A 207 -7.51 12.36 -23.22
N LEU A 208 -6.54 13.25 -23.29
CA LEU A 208 -5.36 13.07 -24.13
C LEU A 208 -4.48 11.96 -23.53
N LEU A 209 -4.18 10.94 -24.32
CA LEU A 209 -3.33 9.82 -23.93
C LEU A 209 -2.06 9.82 -24.77
N TRP A 210 -0.97 9.31 -24.23
CA TRP A 210 0.30 9.21 -24.95
C TRP A 210 0.21 8.44 -26.26
N ARG A 211 -0.71 7.48 -26.38
CA ARG A 211 -0.97 6.78 -27.66
C ARG A 211 -1.59 7.67 -28.75
N HIS A 212 -2.22 8.77 -28.36
CA HIS A 212 -2.87 9.70 -29.30
C HIS A 212 -1.88 10.64 -29.98
N ILE A 213 -0.64 10.68 -29.49
CA ILE A 213 0.41 11.59 -29.96
C ILE A 213 1.63 10.83 -30.47
N SER A 214 2.44 11.51 -31.27
CA SER A 214 3.74 11.02 -31.74
C SER A 214 4.71 12.17 -31.90
N ALA A 215 5.97 11.93 -31.62
CA ALA A 215 7.05 12.84 -31.99
C ALA A 215 7.18 12.91 -33.53
N ILE A 216 7.65 14.05 -34.00
CA ILE A 216 7.96 14.32 -35.41
C ILE A 216 9.47 14.20 -35.60
#